data_bb8f9d3a7e4cfd951f556dfc89cdf3e2
#
_entry.id   bb8f9d3a7e4cfd951f556dfc89cdf3e2
#
_cell.length_a   1.000
_cell.length_b   1.000
_cell.length_c   1.000
_cell.angle_alpha   90.00
_cell.angle_beta   90.00
_cell.angle_gamma   90.00
#
_symmetry.space_group_name_H-M   'P 1'
#
loop_
_entity.id
_entity.type
_entity.pdbx_description
1 polymer ?
#
loop_
_entity_poly.entity_id
_entity_poly.type
_entity_poly.pdbx_seq_one_letter_code
_entity_poly.pdbx_strand_id
1 'polypeptide(L)'
;PTGGVAETLLLRRREDVDPFGHVWECLVNPGKRLKPGNVVEYRAGGLLAPEGAPVVLTAEILDFIDDSKGGRLVRFEPVGENEGGVPRTLDEAIHAAGHVPLPPYITGYEGDPEKYQTVYAMSEEHSAAAPTAGLHFTPELIQRIKDKGCGWATVELEVGIDTFRLVEEDDPTEHVMHTERYHVPAEVVEAVHATKAAGRRVIAVGTTAVRSLESAWDAAAPASDPAVTARGFEGRQDGADVRGEGDITVREDATTNLYLMP
;
A
#
# COMPACT_ATOMS: atom_id res chain seq x y z
N PRO A 1 22.37 10.15 -22.01
CA PRO A 1 20.91 10.08 -22.11
C PRO A 1 20.49 9.90 -23.56
N THR A 2 19.60 8.95 -23.80
CA THR A 2 19.10 8.63 -25.16
C THR A 2 17.87 9.48 -25.55
N GLY A 3 17.40 10.36 -24.64
CA GLY A 3 16.19 11.17 -24.83
C GLY A 3 14.88 10.39 -24.75
N GLY A 4 14.94 9.11 -24.39
CA GLY A 4 13.74 8.30 -24.18
C GLY A 4 13.05 8.64 -22.85
N VAL A 5 11.70 8.66 -22.86
CA VAL A 5 10.92 8.80 -21.64
C VAL A 5 10.96 7.50 -20.85
N ALA A 6 11.12 7.62 -19.54
CA ALA A 6 11.08 6.52 -18.59
C ALA A 6 10.18 6.90 -17.40
N GLU A 7 9.48 5.91 -16.89
CA GLU A 7 8.65 6.00 -15.70
C GLU A 7 9.17 5.00 -14.67
N THR A 8 9.20 5.40 -13.41
CA THR A 8 9.62 4.53 -12.30
C THR A 8 8.61 4.65 -11.17
N LEU A 9 7.97 3.54 -10.86
CA LEU A 9 7.09 3.42 -9.71
C LEU A 9 7.88 2.89 -8.52
N LEU A 10 7.94 3.66 -7.45
CA LEU A 10 8.58 3.28 -6.20
C LEU A 10 7.71 2.24 -5.47
N LEU A 11 8.34 1.15 -5.01
CA LEU A 11 7.63 0.08 -4.31
C LEU A 11 8.06 0.00 -2.83
N ARG A 12 9.36 -0.15 -2.60
CA ARG A 12 9.90 -0.33 -1.25
C ARG A 12 11.34 0.14 -1.13
N ARG A 13 11.68 0.81 -0.04
CA ARG A 13 13.09 1.05 0.34
C ARG A 13 13.77 -0.25 0.72
N ARG A 14 15.02 -0.37 0.35
CA ARG A 14 15.87 -1.53 0.66
C ARG A 14 16.97 -1.12 1.62
N GLU A 15 16.57 -0.85 2.87
CA GLU A 15 17.50 -0.48 3.94
C GLU A 15 18.47 -1.62 4.29
N ASP A 16 18.12 -2.86 3.98
CA ASP A 16 18.99 -4.03 4.06
C ASP A 16 20.15 -3.99 3.03
N VAL A 17 19.97 -3.28 1.91
CA VAL A 17 20.97 -3.08 0.86
C VAL A 17 21.72 -1.77 1.07
N ASP A 18 21.00 -0.71 1.44
CA ASP A 18 21.54 0.61 1.69
C ASP A 18 20.88 1.26 2.91
N PRO A 19 21.59 1.32 4.07
CA PRO A 19 21.03 1.90 5.29
C PRO A 19 20.69 3.39 5.21
N PHE A 20 21.16 4.09 4.18
CA PHE A 20 20.81 5.50 3.94
C PHE A 20 19.49 5.68 3.18
N GLY A 21 18.87 4.58 2.74
CA GLY A 21 17.56 4.57 2.10
C GLY A 21 17.55 5.07 0.66
N HIS A 22 18.70 5.13 -0.01
CA HIS A 22 18.80 5.55 -1.41
C HIS A 22 18.44 4.44 -2.40
N VAL A 23 18.42 3.17 -1.95
CA VAL A 23 18.13 2.03 -2.80
C VAL A 23 16.67 1.58 -2.60
N TRP A 24 15.97 1.41 -3.74
CA TRP A 24 14.57 1.04 -3.78
C TRP A 24 14.31 -0.12 -4.73
N GLU A 25 13.33 -0.93 -4.38
CA GLU A 25 12.63 -1.77 -5.34
C GLU A 25 11.65 -0.90 -6.12
N CYS A 26 11.70 -1.04 -7.44
CA CYS A 26 10.89 -0.23 -8.35
C CYS A 26 10.35 -1.06 -9.49
N LEU A 27 9.22 -0.63 -10.07
CA LEU A 27 8.91 -0.99 -11.44
C LEU A 27 9.30 0.11 -12.39
N VAL A 28 9.89 -0.29 -13.53
CA VAL A 28 10.30 0.66 -14.56
C VAL A 28 9.61 0.39 -15.89
N ASN A 29 9.26 1.44 -16.57
CA ASN A 29 8.70 1.41 -17.91
C ASN A 29 9.50 2.37 -18.84
N PRO A 30 10.04 1.90 -19.96
CA PRO A 30 9.96 0.55 -20.56
C PRO A 30 10.97 -0.44 -19.94
N GLY A 31 10.48 -1.50 -19.31
CA GLY A 31 11.32 -2.48 -18.60
C GLY A 31 12.39 -3.16 -19.46
N LYS A 32 12.10 -3.38 -20.77
CA LYS A 32 13.06 -4.02 -21.69
C LYS A 32 14.30 -3.16 -22.01
N ARG A 33 14.20 -1.84 -21.85
CA ARG A 33 15.27 -0.89 -22.21
C ARG A 33 16.10 -0.50 -21.00
N LEU A 34 15.50 -0.44 -19.79
CA LEU A 34 16.16 -0.05 -18.56
C LEU A 34 16.84 -1.26 -17.92
N LYS A 35 18.16 -1.34 -18.14
CA LYS A 35 19.04 -2.42 -17.69
C LYS A 35 20.04 -1.90 -16.66
N PRO A 36 20.65 -2.78 -15.84
CA PRO A 36 21.74 -2.39 -14.96
C PRO A 36 22.80 -1.51 -15.63
N GLY A 37 23.20 -0.46 -14.94
CA GLY A 37 24.10 0.59 -15.42
C GLY A 37 23.42 1.72 -16.23
N ASN A 38 22.13 1.65 -16.51
CA ASN A 38 21.41 2.78 -17.09
C ASN A 38 21.10 3.82 -16.02
N VAL A 39 21.15 5.09 -16.39
CA VAL A 39 20.80 6.23 -15.56
C VAL A 39 19.60 6.95 -16.16
N VAL A 40 18.64 7.28 -15.31
CA VAL A 40 17.43 8.07 -15.61
C VAL A 40 17.52 9.39 -14.87
N GLU A 41 17.16 10.48 -15.54
CA GLU A 41 17.08 11.82 -14.95
C GLU A 41 15.61 12.22 -14.78
N TYR A 42 15.25 12.72 -13.60
CA TYR A 42 13.91 13.21 -13.29
C TYR A 42 13.98 14.72 -13.07
N ARG A 43 13.01 15.41 -13.68
CA ARG A 43 12.91 16.87 -13.63
C ARG A 43 11.85 17.31 -12.64
N ALA A 44 12.04 18.49 -12.07
CA ALA A 44 11.02 19.10 -11.21
C ALA A 44 9.68 19.20 -11.96
N GLY A 45 8.59 18.73 -11.35
CA GLY A 45 7.27 18.63 -11.96
C GLY A 45 7.00 17.31 -12.70
N GLY A 46 7.94 16.38 -12.72
CA GLY A 46 7.74 15.01 -13.25
C GLY A 46 7.29 14.98 -14.70
N LEU A 47 6.21 14.24 -14.99
CA LEU A 47 5.63 14.12 -16.34
C LEU A 47 5.06 15.45 -16.87
N LEU A 48 4.70 16.37 -15.99
CA LEU A 48 4.18 17.70 -16.32
C LEU A 48 5.28 18.77 -16.33
N ALA A 49 6.55 18.37 -16.20
CA ALA A 49 7.68 19.28 -16.14
C ALA A 49 7.71 20.17 -17.40
N PRO A 50 7.79 21.51 -17.24
CA PRO A 50 7.96 22.40 -18.38
C PRO A 50 9.29 22.17 -19.07
N GLU A 51 9.37 22.55 -20.35
CA GLU A 51 10.64 22.48 -21.09
C GLU A 51 11.72 23.28 -20.36
N GLY A 52 12.87 22.64 -20.14
CA GLY A 52 13.97 23.28 -19.42
C GLY A 52 13.89 23.18 -17.88
N ALA A 53 12.90 22.50 -17.32
CA ALA A 53 12.86 22.26 -15.88
C ALA A 53 14.16 21.57 -15.38
N PRO A 54 14.67 21.96 -14.21
CA PRO A 54 15.92 21.40 -13.68
C PRO A 54 15.79 19.90 -13.35
N VAL A 55 16.85 19.17 -13.53
CA VAL A 55 16.99 17.81 -12.99
C VAL A 55 17.12 17.91 -11.48
N VAL A 56 16.27 17.22 -10.75
CA VAL A 56 16.23 17.23 -9.28
C VAL A 56 16.57 15.87 -8.65
N LEU A 57 16.48 14.81 -9.47
CA LEU A 57 16.73 13.44 -9.02
C LEU A 57 17.34 12.65 -10.18
N THR A 58 18.31 11.80 -9.87
CA THR A 58 18.81 10.78 -10.79
C THR A 58 18.60 9.40 -10.22
N ALA A 59 18.44 8.42 -11.10
CA ALA A 59 18.30 7.02 -10.72
C ALA A 59 19.21 6.13 -11.54
N GLU A 60 20.01 5.32 -10.88
CA GLU A 60 20.83 4.27 -11.49
C GLU A 60 20.15 2.91 -11.31
N ILE A 61 19.96 2.20 -12.39
CA ILE A 61 19.48 0.82 -12.33
C ILE A 61 20.63 -0.07 -11.87
N LEU A 62 20.49 -0.70 -10.71
CA LEU A 62 21.54 -1.54 -10.13
C LEU A 62 21.40 -2.99 -10.59
N ASP A 63 20.19 -3.56 -10.52
CA ASP A 63 19.95 -4.96 -10.83
C ASP A 63 18.47 -5.21 -11.21
N PHE A 64 18.19 -6.43 -11.66
CA PHE A 64 16.84 -6.94 -11.83
C PHE A 64 16.32 -7.48 -10.50
N ILE A 65 15.01 -7.33 -10.27
CA ILE A 65 14.33 -8.01 -9.17
C ILE A 65 13.55 -9.15 -9.79
N ASP A 66 13.97 -10.37 -9.48
CA ASP A 66 13.39 -11.64 -9.97
C ASP A 66 13.01 -11.63 -11.46
N ASP A 67 12.16 -12.58 -11.87
CA ASP A 67 11.67 -12.68 -13.25
C ASP A 67 10.60 -11.63 -13.61
N SER A 68 10.36 -10.63 -12.76
CA SER A 68 9.36 -9.61 -13.01
C SER A 68 9.75 -8.75 -14.21
N LYS A 69 8.86 -8.66 -15.20
CA LYS A 69 9.11 -7.98 -16.50
C LYS A 69 9.48 -6.48 -16.38
N GLY A 70 9.45 -5.89 -15.21
CA GLY A 70 9.75 -4.47 -14.96
C GLY A 70 10.44 -4.19 -13.64
N GLY A 71 10.60 -5.20 -12.76
CA GLY A 71 11.21 -5.03 -11.45
C GLY A 71 12.69 -4.69 -11.53
N ARG A 72 13.10 -3.67 -10.78
CA ARG A 72 14.48 -3.20 -10.71
C ARG A 72 14.84 -2.80 -9.30
N LEU A 73 16.08 -3.08 -8.96
CA LEU A 73 16.75 -2.42 -7.84
C LEU A 73 17.36 -1.13 -8.35
N VAL A 74 16.98 -0.01 -7.77
CA VAL A 74 17.33 1.33 -8.26
C VAL A 74 17.92 2.15 -7.14
N ARG A 75 19.06 2.82 -7.41
CA ARG A 75 19.65 3.81 -6.52
C ARG A 75 19.24 5.20 -6.98
N PHE A 76 18.70 5.99 -6.07
CA PHE A 76 18.34 7.38 -6.29
C PHE A 76 19.33 8.32 -5.65
N GLU A 77 19.68 9.39 -6.37
CA GLU A 77 20.54 10.46 -5.87
C GLU A 77 19.87 11.81 -6.11
N PRO A 78 19.67 12.62 -5.05
CA PRO A 78 19.14 13.95 -5.20
C PRO A 78 20.12 14.87 -5.93
N VAL A 79 19.60 15.83 -6.70
CA VAL A 79 20.39 16.77 -7.48
C VAL A 79 20.02 18.20 -7.13
N GLY A 80 21.05 19.04 -6.92
CA GLY A 80 20.88 20.48 -6.68
C GLY A 80 20.51 20.80 -5.23
N GLU A 81 20.08 22.05 -5.05
CA GLU A 81 19.73 22.63 -3.77
C GLU A 81 18.21 22.89 -3.69
N ASN A 82 17.68 22.94 -2.47
CA ASN A 82 16.32 23.37 -2.22
C ASN A 82 16.21 24.91 -2.25
N GLU A 83 15.01 25.45 -2.01
CA GLU A 83 14.77 26.90 -2.01
C GLU A 83 15.58 27.68 -0.97
N GLY A 84 16.11 26.99 0.05
CA GLY A 84 16.95 27.55 1.09
C GLY A 84 18.46 27.53 0.77
N GLY A 85 18.87 27.05 -0.42
CA GLY A 85 20.28 26.92 -0.81
C GLY A 85 21.02 25.80 -0.05
N VAL A 86 20.29 24.82 0.46
CA VAL A 86 20.84 23.63 1.14
C VAL A 86 20.75 22.45 0.18
N PRO A 87 21.73 21.52 0.17
CA PRO A 87 21.63 20.30 -0.62
C PRO A 87 20.29 19.60 -0.39
N ARG A 88 19.62 19.23 -1.48
CA ARG A 88 18.31 18.60 -1.45
C ARG A 88 18.41 17.21 -0.81
N THR A 89 17.49 16.89 0.07
CA THR A 89 17.35 15.51 0.57
C THR A 89 16.74 14.61 -0.49
N LEU A 90 16.85 13.29 -0.32
CA LEU A 90 16.24 12.34 -1.25
C LEU A 90 14.70 12.50 -1.29
N ASP A 91 14.07 12.65 -0.13
CA ASP A 91 12.61 12.81 -0.05
C ASP A 91 12.14 14.10 -0.73
N GLU A 92 12.83 15.23 -0.50
CA GLU A 92 12.56 16.49 -1.22
C GLU A 92 12.70 16.32 -2.74
N ALA A 93 13.67 15.56 -3.21
CA ALA A 93 13.89 15.31 -4.63
C ALA A 93 12.80 14.40 -5.22
N ILE A 94 12.41 13.34 -4.50
CA ILE A 94 11.30 12.47 -4.89
C ILE A 94 10.00 13.27 -4.98
N HIS A 95 9.67 14.05 -3.98
CA HIS A 95 8.46 14.89 -4.00
C HIS A 95 8.48 15.95 -5.11
N ALA A 96 9.64 16.51 -5.41
CA ALA A 96 9.77 17.51 -6.48
C ALA A 96 9.61 16.89 -7.88
N ALA A 97 9.99 15.64 -8.08
CA ALA A 97 9.95 14.93 -9.36
C ALA A 97 8.74 14.00 -9.51
N GLY A 98 8.20 13.52 -8.38
CA GLY A 98 7.18 12.49 -8.33
C GLY A 98 5.76 13.04 -8.37
N HIS A 99 4.84 12.10 -8.53
CA HIS A 99 3.40 12.31 -8.37
C HIS A 99 2.79 11.01 -7.87
N VAL A 100 1.64 11.12 -7.21
CA VAL A 100 0.88 9.96 -6.73
C VAL A 100 0.46 9.11 -7.93
N PRO A 101 0.78 7.80 -7.95
CA PRO A 101 0.35 6.92 -9.03
C PRO A 101 -1.17 6.77 -8.99
N LEU A 102 -1.81 6.99 -10.13
CA LEU A 102 -3.24 6.71 -10.29
C LEU A 102 -3.44 5.36 -10.97
N PRO A 103 -4.53 4.64 -10.67
CA PRO A 103 -4.89 3.42 -11.39
C PRO A 103 -4.94 3.65 -12.90
N PRO A 104 -4.53 2.69 -13.73
CA PRO A 104 -4.43 2.85 -15.19
C PRO A 104 -5.73 3.26 -15.88
N TYR A 105 -6.88 3.00 -15.26
CA TYR A 105 -8.19 3.39 -15.80
C TYR A 105 -8.55 4.86 -15.52
N ILE A 106 -7.81 5.56 -14.65
CA ILE A 106 -7.98 6.99 -14.43
C ILE A 106 -7.01 7.71 -15.36
N THR A 107 -7.52 8.17 -16.48
CA THR A 107 -6.74 8.92 -17.47
C THR A 107 -7.13 10.37 -17.48
N GLY A 108 -6.15 11.28 -17.63
CA GLY A 108 -6.41 12.72 -17.76
C GLY A 108 -6.96 13.38 -16.49
N TYR A 109 -6.61 12.89 -15.31
CA TYR A 109 -6.97 13.56 -14.07
C TYR A 109 -6.10 14.80 -13.86
N GLU A 110 -6.75 15.96 -13.88
CA GLU A 110 -6.11 17.27 -13.68
C GLU A 110 -6.42 17.87 -12.29
N GLY A 111 -7.03 17.07 -11.43
CA GLY A 111 -7.40 17.51 -10.09
C GLY A 111 -6.27 17.39 -9.07
N ASP A 112 -6.59 17.72 -7.83
CA ASP A 112 -5.67 17.62 -6.70
C ASP A 112 -5.33 16.14 -6.41
N PRO A 113 -4.05 15.73 -6.52
CA PRO A 113 -3.62 14.36 -6.26
C PRO A 113 -3.95 13.87 -4.84
N GLU A 114 -4.00 14.77 -3.86
CA GLU A 114 -4.34 14.44 -2.47
C GLU A 114 -5.75 13.88 -2.33
N LYS A 115 -6.63 14.11 -3.29
CA LYS A 115 -7.97 13.50 -3.31
C LYS A 115 -7.95 11.99 -3.56
N TYR A 116 -6.84 11.45 -4.02
CA TYR A 116 -6.63 10.01 -4.17
C TYR A 116 -5.93 9.39 -2.94
N GLN A 117 -5.90 10.12 -1.83
CA GLN A 117 -5.44 9.63 -0.53
C GLN A 117 -6.55 9.66 0.50
N THR A 118 -6.51 8.74 1.47
CA THR A 118 -7.42 8.78 2.60
C THR A 118 -6.92 9.78 3.64
N VAL A 119 -7.86 10.44 4.34
CA VAL A 119 -7.53 11.41 5.40
C VAL A 119 -6.88 10.79 6.64
N TYR A 120 -6.76 9.46 6.67
CA TYR A 120 -6.10 8.69 7.73
C TYR A 120 -4.89 7.92 7.22
N ALA A 121 -4.39 8.24 6.04
CA ALA A 121 -3.12 7.70 5.56
C ALA A 121 -1.98 8.10 6.52
N MET A 122 -1.10 7.16 6.78
CA MET A 122 0.11 7.42 7.57
C MET A 122 1.11 8.24 6.76
N SER A 123 2.11 8.81 7.43
CA SER A 123 3.15 9.60 6.77
C SER A 123 4.15 8.76 5.96
N GLU A 124 4.16 7.47 6.16
CA GLU A 124 5.04 6.55 5.45
C GLU A 124 4.40 6.05 4.16
N GLU A 125 5.11 6.18 3.04
CA GLU A 125 4.60 5.90 1.69
C GLU A 125 5.13 4.55 1.22
N HIS A 126 4.40 3.46 1.52
CA HIS A 126 4.80 2.09 1.21
C HIS A 126 3.85 1.34 0.28
N SER A 127 2.73 1.95 -0.09
CA SER A 127 1.70 1.29 -0.90
C SER A 127 1.63 1.83 -2.32
N ALA A 128 1.55 0.93 -3.30
CA ALA A 128 1.33 1.30 -4.71
C ALA A 128 -0.11 1.76 -5.00
N ALA A 129 -1.06 1.52 -4.09
CA ALA A 129 -2.47 1.87 -4.27
C ALA A 129 -3.12 2.38 -2.99
N ALA A 130 -3.94 3.43 -3.11
CA ALA A 130 -4.76 3.92 -2.00
C ALA A 130 -5.97 3.00 -1.73
N PRO A 131 -6.44 2.90 -0.48
CA PRO A 131 -7.64 2.15 -0.12
C PRO A 131 -8.90 2.92 -0.54
N THR A 132 -9.27 2.80 -1.82
CA THR A 132 -10.32 3.62 -2.46
C THR A 132 -11.69 3.55 -1.77
N ALA A 133 -12.00 2.45 -1.09
CA ALA A 133 -13.21 2.34 -0.28
C ALA A 133 -13.28 3.36 0.87
N GLY A 134 -12.15 3.92 1.28
CA GLY A 134 -12.04 4.91 2.35
C GLY A 134 -12.03 6.37 1.88
N LEU A 135 -11.98 6.65 0.57
CA LEU A 135 -11.84 8.01 0.04
C LEU A 135 -13.02 8.94 0.37
N HIS A 136 -14.19 8.38 0.69
CA HIS A 136 -15.36 9.16 1.08
C HIS A 136 -15.33 9.69 2.53
N PHE A 137 -14.41 9.19 3.36
CA PHE A 137 -14.27 9.70 4.72
C PHE A 137 -13.57 11.05 4.72
N THR A 138 -14.17 11.98 5.44
CA THR A 138 -13.54 13.26 5.78
C THR A 138 -13.28 13.33 7.27
N PRO A 139 -12.38 14.21 7.75
CA PRO A 139 -12.17 14.40 9.19
C PRO A 139 -13.48 14.69 9.95
N GLU A 140 -14.38 15.49 9.36
CA GLU A 140 -15.67 15.83 9.93
C GLU A 140 -16.61 14.61 10.00
N LEU A 141 -16.60 13.75 8.96
CA LEU A 141 -17.40 12.53 8.96
C LEU A 141 -16.89 11.55 10.03
N ILE A 142 -15.58 11.37 10.13
CA ILE A 142 -14.97 10.53 11.17
C ILE A 142 -15.34 11.07 12.57
N GLN A 143 -15.26 12.38 12.79
CA GLN A 143 -15.65 12.98 14.07
C GLN A 143 -17.14 12.73 14.37
N ARG A 144 -18.02 12.90 13.40
CA ARG A 144 -19.46 12.60 13.57
C ARG A 144 -19.75 11.13 13.90
N ILE A 145 -18.95 10.20 13.36
CA ILE A 145 -19.03 8.77 13.70
C ILE A 145 -18.67 8.56 15.17
N LYS A 146 -17.56 9.16 15.62
CA LYS A 146 -17.11 9.13 17.02
C LYS A 146 -18.12 9.76 17.96
N ASP A 147 -18.71 10.89 17.61
CA ASP A 147 -19.73 11.60 18.40
C ASP A 147 -21.02 10.77 18.57
N LYS A 148 -21.28 9.83 17.67
CA LYS A 148 -22.38 8.86 17.78
C LYS A 148 -22.04 7.66 18.68
N GLY A 149 -20.86 7.64 19.29
CA GLY A 149 -20.40 6.55 20.14
C GLY A 149 -19.92 5.31 19.37
N CYS A 150 -19.60 5.46 18.08
CA CYS A 150 -18.94 4.42 17.31
C CYS A 150 -17.43 4.50 17.51
N GLY A 151 -16.76 3.35 17.67
CA GLY A 151 -15.31 3.25 17.64
C GLY A 151 -14.78 3.51 16.21
N TRP A 152 -13.54 3.96 16.14
CA TRP A 152 -12.78 4.09 14.90
C TRP A 152 -11.38 3.54 15.13
N ALA A 153 -10.95 2.65 14.24
CA ALA A 153 -9.61 2.07 14.28
C ALA A 153 -9.11 1.87 12.84
N THR A 154 -7.81 1.81 12.66
CA THR A 154 -7.16 1.62 11.37
C THR A 154 -6.23 0.43 11.41
N VAL A 155 -6.14 -0.28 10.29
CA VAL A 155 -5.15 -1.32 10.02
C VAL A 155 -4.32 -0.89 8.82
N GLU A 156 -3.13 -1.45 8.68
CA GLU A 156 -2.23 -1.15 7.58
C GLU A 156 -2.05 -2.37 6.69
N LEU A 157 -1.98 -2.13 5.39
CA LEU A 157 -1.58 -3.10 4.37
C LEU A 157 -0.71 -2.38 3.34
N GLU A 158 0.52 -2.85 3.17
CA GLU A 158 1.41 -2.41 2.09
C GLU A 158 0.96 -3.07 0.78
N VAL A 159 0.14 -2.35 0.03
CA VAL A 159 -0.41 -2.86 -1.23
C VAL A 159 0.67 -2.87 -2.30
N GLY A 160 1.03 -4.07 -2.75
CA GLY A 160 1.97 -4.27 -3.83
C GLY A 160 1.36 -3.99 -5.20
N ILE A 161 2.23 -3.92 -6.21
CA ILE A 161 1.83 -3.62 -7.60
C ILE A 161 0.97 -4.72 -8.22
N ASP A 162 1.11 -5.94 -7.74
CA ASP A 162 0.35 -7.07 -8.27
C ASP A 162 -1.16 -6.90 -8.11
N THR A 163 -1.59 -5.98 -7.23
CA THR A 163 -3.00 -5.54 -7.12
C THR A 163 -3.55 -4.97 -8.44
N PHE A 164 -2.69 -4.45 -9.31
CA PHE A 164 -3.08 -3.95 -10.63
C PHE A 164 -2.94 -4.99 -11.74
N ARG A 165 -2.45 -6.20 -11.44
CA ARG A 165 -2.42 -7.30 -12.40
C ARG A 165 -3.83 -7.85 -12.59
N LEU A 166 -4.17 -8.05 -13.84
CA LEU A 166 -5.40 -8.77 -14.18
C LEU A 166 -5.20 -10.25 -13.83
N VAL A 167 -6.23 -10.86 -13.25
CA VAL A 167 -6.29 -12.31 -13.11
C VAL A 167 -6.43 -12.88 -14.53
N GLU A 168 -5.43 -13.61 -14.99
CA GLU A 168 -5.36 -14.19 -16.33
C GLU A 168 -5.84 -15.65 -16.35
N GLU A 169 -5.96 -16.27 -15.17
CA GLU A 169 -6.43 -17.63 -14.99
C GLU A 169 -7.95 -17.72 -15.20
N ASP A 170 -8.39 -18.75 -15.96
CA ASP A 170 -9.82 -19.02 -16.17
C ASP A 170 -10.51 -19.45 -14.87
N ASP A 171 -9.79 -20.12 -13.97
CA ASP A 171 -10.24 -20.48 -12.62
C ASP A 171 -9.54 -19.58 -11.59
N PRO A 172 -10.29 -18.69 -10.91
CA PRO A 172 -9.72 -17.82 -9.89
C PRO A 172 -9.03 -18.55 -8.73
N THR A 173 -9.36 -19.82 -8.49
CA THR A 173 -8.74 -20.61 -7.43
C THR A 173 -7.30 -21.02 -7.74
N GLU A 174 -6.92 -20.98 -9.00
CA GLU A 174 -5.55 -21.26 -9.45
C GLU A 174 -4.64 -20.02 -9.39
N HIS A 175 -5.23 -18.84 -9.16
CA HIS A 175 -4.47 -17.61 -9.06
C HIS A 175 -3.57 -17.59 -7.81
N VAL A 176 -2.26 -17.43 -8.02
CA VAL A 176 -1.28 -17.30 -6.94
C VAL A 176 -1.25 -15.84 -6.49
N MET A 177 -1.86 -15.58 -5.33
CA MET A 177 -1.80 -14.25 -4.73
C MET A 177 -0.38 -13.91 -4.30
N HIS A 178 0.02 -12.70 -4.62
CA HIS A 178 1.25 -12.10 -4.13
C HIS A 178 1.21 -11.89 -2.61
N THR A 179 2.39 -11.83 -2.02
CA THR A 179 2.56 -11.59 -0.59
C THR A 179 2.62 -10.10 -0.31
N GLU A 180 1.78 -9.62 0.59
CA GLU A 180 1.77 -8.22 1.07
C GLU A 180 2.05 -8.18 2.56
N ARG A 181 2.68 -7.11 3.01
CA ARG A 181 2.89 -6.85 4.45
C ARG A 181 1.66 -6.20 5.04
N TYR A 182 1.35 -6.52 6.30
CA TYR A 182 0.23 -5.91 7.00
C TYR A 182 0.50 -5.78 8.49
N HIS A 183 -0.17 -4.83 9.09
CA HIS A 183 -0.10 -4.57 10.52
C HIS A 183 -1.50 -4.43 11.12
N VAL A 184 -1.76 -5.19 12.18
CA VAL A 184 -2.97 -5.10 13.01
C VAL A 184 -2.53 -4.83 14.44
N PRO A 185 -2.56 -3.58 14.90
CA PRO A 185 -2.05 -3.19 16.20
C PRO A 185 -2.94 -3.68 17.35
N ALA A 186 -2.36 -3.71 18.57
CA ALA A 186 -3.02 -4.24 19.75
C ALA A 186 -4.34 -3.53 20.06
N GLU A 187 -4.41 -2.22 19.90
CA GLU A 187 -5.63 -1.43 20.15
C GLU A 187 -6.77 -1.82 19.20
N VAL A 188 -6.47 -2.28 17.97
CA VAL A 188 -7.49 -2.79 17.04
C VAL A 188 -8.04 -4.11 17.52
N VAL A 189 -7.17 -5.03 17.94
CA VAL A 189 -7.57 -6.34 18.50
C VAL A 189 -8.43 -6.16 19.74
N GLU A 190 -8.01 -5.30 20.67
CA GLU A 190 -8.77 -4.98 21.88
C GLU A 190 -10.13 -4.36 21.55
N ALA A 191 -10.19 -3.42 20.59
CA ALA A 191 -11.44 -2.80 20.17
C ALA A 191 -12.40 -3.79 19.50
N VAL A 192 -11.88 -4.74 18.72
CA VAL A 192 -12.68 -5.83 18.12
C VAL A 192 -13.25 -6.70 19.22
N HIS A 193 -12.44 -7.16 20.18
CA HIS A 193 -12.88 -7.98 21.29
C HIS A 193 -13.95 -7.26 22.14
N ALA A 194 -13.69 -6.03 22.57
CA ALA A 194 -14.64 -5.26 23.36
C ALA A 194 -15.97 -5.04 22.63
N THR A 195 -15.93 -4.79 21.32
CA THR A 195 -17.11 -4.59 20.48
C THR A 195 -17.93 -5.87 20.40
N LYS A 196 -17.28 -7.00 20.16
CA LYS A 196 -17.94 -8.32 20.08
C LYS A 196 -18.50 -8.76 21.45
N ALA A 197 -17.73 -8.60 22.52
CA ALA A 197 -18.18 -8.91 23.89
C ALA A 197 -19.42 -8.09 24.28
N ALA A 198 -19.53 -6.85 23.81
CA ALA A 198 -20.72 -6.00 23.99
C ALA A 198 -21.91 -6.39 23.07
N GLY A 199 -21.80 -7.44 22.27
CA GLY A 199 -22.82 -7.87 21.30
C GLY A 199 -23.03 -6.88 20.15
N ARG A 200 -22.04 -6.05 19.85
CA ARG A 200 -22.08 -5.04 18.80
C ARG A 200 -21.36 -5.52 17.54
N ARG A 201 -21.44 -4.72 16.48
CA ARG A 201 -20.88 -5.06 15.17
C ARG A 201 -19.52 -4.42 14.96
N VAL A 202 -18.58 -5.17 14.43
CA VAL A 202 -17.36 -4.68 13.78
C VAL A 202 -17.66 -4.50 12.29
N ILE A 203 -17.29 -3.38 11.72
CA ILE A 203 -17.52 -3.04 10.32
C ILE A 203 -16.16 -2.73 9.70
N ALA A 204 -15.71 -3.61 8.80
CA ALA A 204 -14.52 -3.36 8.00
C ALA A 204 -14.92 -2.60 6.72
N VAL A 205 -14.19 -1.55 6.40
CA VAL A 205 -14.41 -0.75 5.19
C VAL A 205 -13.27 -0.96 4.22
N GLY A 206 -13.59 -1.62 3.11
CA GLY A 206 -12.65 -1.99 2.04
C GLY A 206 -12.07 -3.39 2.18
N THR A 207 -11.72 -3.96 1.03
CA THR A 207 -11.10 -5.29 0.93
C THR A 207 -9.77 -5.35 1.64
N THR A 208 -9.00 -4.27 1.65
CA THR A 208 -7.75 -4.09 2.40
C THR A 208 -7.96 -4.35 3.90
N ALA A 209 -8.96 -3.70 4.51
CA ALA A 209 -9.26 -3.88 5.93
C ALA A 209 -9.75 -5.32 6.22
N VAL A 210 -10.59 -5.88 5.36
CA VAL A 210 -11.04 -7.28 5.49
C VAL A 210 -9.86 -8.23 5.41
N ARG A 211 -8.99 -8.06 4.40
CA ARG A 211 -7.81 -8.92 4.20
C ARG A 211 -6.88 -8.90 5.41
N SER A 212 -6.59 -7.72 5.96
CA SER A 212 -5.72 -7.58 7.14
C SER A 212 -6.32 -8.27 8.37
N LEU A 213 -7.61 -8.04 8.64
CA LEU A 213 -8.29 -8.62 9.81
C LEU A 213 -8.43 -10.15 9.67
N GLU A 214 -8.79 -10.65 8.49
CA GLU A 214 -8.90 -12.08 8.22
C GLU A 214 -7.54 -12.79 8.27
N SER A 215 -6.47 -12.11 7.84
CA SER A 215 -5.10 -12.63 7.93
C SER A 215 -4.55 -12.63 9.37
N ALA A 216 -5.10 -11.79 10.23
CA ALA A 216 -4.76 -11.76 11.65
C ALA A 216 -5.48 -12.84 12.49
N TRP A 217 -6.41 -13.58 11.89
CA TRP A 217 -7.06 -14.70 12.54
C TRP A 217 -6.07 -15.85 12.79
N ASP A 218 -6.06 -16.36 14.01
CA ASP A 218 -5.24 -17.51 14.41
C ASP A 218 -6.15 -18.59 15.00
N ALA A 219 -6.25 -19.71 14.29
CA ALA A 219 -7.06 -20.85 14.73
C ALA A 219 -6.52 -21.53 15.99
N ALA A 220 -5.24 -21.33 16.33
CA ALA A 220 -4.61 -21.89 17.53
C ALA A 220 -4.67 -20.92 18.73
N ALA A 221 -5.05 -19.65 18.52
CA ALA A 221 -5.19 -18.70 19.62
C ALA A 221 -6.39 -19.10 20.49
N PRO A 222 -6.24 -19.10 21.83
CA PRO A 222 -7.38 -19.29 22.71
C PRO A 222 -8.37 -18.17 22.51
N ALA A 223 -9.65 -18.49 22.30
CA ALA A 223 -10.69 -17.50 22.18
C ALA A 223 -10.74 -16.63 23.45
N SER A 224 -10.68 -15.33 23.28
CA SER A 224 -10.72 -14.36 24.39
C SER A 224 -12.04 -14.40 25.16
N ASP A 225 -13.13 -14.80 24.49
CA ASP A 225 -14.45 -15.06 25.08
C ASP A 225 -15.20 -16.13 24.25
N PRO A 226 -15.53 -17.30 24.83
CA PRO A 226 -16.29 -18.34 24.13
C PRO A 226 -17.66 -17.86 23.61
N ALA A 227 -18.27 -16.87 24.24
CA ALA A 227 -19.53 -16.28 23.78
C ALA A 227 -19.36 -15.40 22.53
N VAL A 228 -18.14 -14.90 22.28
CA VAL A 228 -17.77 -14.09 21.11
C VAL A 228 -17.50 -14.98 19.90
N THR A 229 -16.79 -16.09 20.10
CA THR A 229 -16.53 -17.09 19.05
C THR A 229 -17.80 -17.77 18.54
N ALA A 230 -18.75 -18.06 19.42
CA ALA A 230 -20.03 -18.69 19.03
C ALA A 230 -20.97 -17.76 18.21
N ARG A 231 -20.72 -16.44 18.21
CA ARG A 231 -21.45 -15.44 17.42
C ARG A 231 -20.66 -14.95 16.19
N GLY A 232 -19.53 -15.60 15.89
CA GLY A 232 -18.72 -15.30 14.74
C GLY A 232 -19.53 -15.47 13.45
N PHE A 233 -19.69 -14.40 12.70
CA PHE A 233 -20.23 -14.33 11.34
C PHE A 233 -21.47 -15.23 11.06
N GLU A 234 -22.58 -14.97 11.72
CA GLU A 234 -23.90 -15.34 11.18
C GLU A 234 -24.25 -14.39 10.02
N GLY A 235 -23.62 -14.60 8.89
CA GLY A 235 -23.87 -13.80 7.69
C GLY A 235 -23.55 -14.54 6.43
N ARG A 236 -24.32 -15.55 6.14
CA ARG A 236 -24.75 -16.23 4.91
C ARG A 236 -24.76 -17.75 5.07
N GLN A 237 -25.91 -18.32 4.80
CA GLN A 237 -26.16 -19.78 4.81
C GLN A 237 -25.66 -20.49 3.55
N ASP A 238 -24.62 -20.02 2.89
CA ASP A 238 -24.13 -20.61 1.64
C ASP A 238 -22.65 -20.95 1.78
N GLY A 239 -22.36 -22.00 2.56
CA GLY A 239 -21.11 -22.76 2.43
C GLY A 239 -19.82 -22.07 2.87
N ALA A 240 -19.88 -20.93 3.51
CA ALA A 240 -18.70 -20.31 4.10
C ALA A 240 -18.28 -21.10 5.34
N ASP A 241 -17.05 -21.58 5.32
CA ASP A 241 -16.37 -22.25 6.41
C ASP A 241 -16.53 -21.39 7.68
N VAL A 242 -17.33 -21.90 8.62
CA VAL A 242 -17.42 -21.32 9.96
C VAL A 242 -16.06 -21.60 10.59
N ARG A 243 -15.17 -20.63 10.56
CA ARG A 243 -13.85 -20.75 11.20
C ARG A 243 -14.11 -21.12 12.65
N GLY A 244 -13.61 -22.31 13.03
CA GLY A 244 -13.81 -22.91 14.33
C GLY A 244 -13.20 -22.08 15.47
N GLU A 245 -12.76 -22.77 16.52
CA GLU A 245 -12.05 -22.16 17.64
C GLU A 245 -10.83 -21.39 17.12
N GLY A 246 -10.67 -20.14 17.57
CA GLY A 246 -9.59 -19.24 17.18
C GLY A 246 -9.94 -17.79 17.49
N ASP A 247 -8.98 -16.89 17.36
CA ASP A 247 -9.17 -15.49 17.64
C ASP A 247 -8.33 -14.58 16.73
N ILE A 248 -8.69 -13.30 16.66
CA ILE A 248 -7.86 -12.28 16.04
C ILE A 248 -6.67 -11.96 16.95
N THR A 249 -5.49 -11.87 16.38
CA THR A 249 -4.24 -11.62 17.10
C THR A 249 -3.52 -10.40 16.59
N VAL A 250 -2.70 -9.80 17.46
CA VAL A 250 -1.81 -8.71 17.07
C VAL A 250 -0.84 -9.19 15.98
N ARG A 251 -0.68 -8.38 14.94
CA ARG A 251 0.27 -8.61 13.85
C ARG A 251 1.11 -7.37 13.65
N GLU A 252 2.40 -7.49 13.95
CA GLU A 252 3.39 -6.47 13.69
C GLU A 252 4.27 -6.96 12.54
N ASP A 253 4.34 -6.20 11.45
CA ASP A 253 5.16 -6.52 10.27
C ASP A 253 4.97 -7.97 9.75
N ALA A 254 3.72 -8.43 9.70
CA ALA A 254 3.37 -9.74 9.20
C ALA A 254 3.12 -9.73 7.68
N THR A 255 3.10 -10.90 7.07
CA THR A 255 2.83 -11.03 5.64
C THR A 255 1.57 -11.86 5.39
N THR A 256 0.86 -11.53 4.32
CA THR A 256 -0.33 -12.27 3.88
C THR A 256 -0.35 -12.48 2.38
N ASN A 257 -0.79 -13.67 1.97
CA ASN A 257 -1.17 -14.00 0.60
C ASN A 257 -2.64 -14.43 0.52
N LEU A 258 -3.45 -14.04 1.50
CA LEU A 258 -4.87 -14.40 1.57
C LEU A 258 -5.62 -13.86 0.35
N TYR A 259 -6.27 -14.73 -0.38
CA TYR A 259 -7.16 -14.40 -1.48
C TYR A 259 -8.62 -14.40 -0.98
N LEU A 260 -9.27 -13.24 -1.05
CA LEU A 260 -10.67 -13.10 -0.70
C LEU A 260 -11.51 -13.40 -1.94
N MET A 261 -12.18 -14.53 -1.92
CA MET A 261 -13.16 -14.88 -2.96
C MET A 261 -14.58 -14.51 -2.50
N PRO A 262 -15.45 -14.12 -3.43
CA PRO A 262 -16.85 -13.78 -3.13
C PRO A 262 -17.66 -14.98 -2.63
#